data_a20ad99d1dc8e5004e56cf4a6c24c920
#
_entry.id   a20ad99d1dc8e5004e56cf4a6c24c920
#
_cell.length_a   1.000
_cell.length_b   1.000
_cell.length_c   1.000
_cell.angle_alpha   90.00
_cell.angle_beta   90.00
_cell.angle_gamma   90.00
#
_symmetry.space_group_name_H-M   'P 1'
#
loop_
_entity.id
_entity.type
_entity.pdbx_description
1 polymer ?
#
loop_
_entity_poly.entity_id
_entity_poly.type
_entity_poly.pdbx_seq_one_letter_code
_entity_poly.pdbx_strand_id
1 'polypeptide(L)'
;MTIADDLSGLGAATLGESGADAMSPRVRAAWPGARLAAPAFTVHCPAGDNLAIHVGVVTAPAGSALVVQVDGTPDRGYWGEVLTTAAEARGLAGIVIDGGVRDVDALRHHGFPVFSSCIALRGAVKETGGAVGGPVGVGDVAVRTGDWVVGDADGVVVVPSGTLDDVLAAGRARAEKEEGMFARLREGATTIELLGLDAARVTGP
;
A
#
# COMPACT_ATOMS: atom_id res chain seq x y z
N MET A 1 -5.69 8.01 19.52
CA MET A 1 -5.18 7.11 18.48
C MET A 1 -6.05 7.37 17.26
N THR A 2 -5.46 7.69 16.12
CA THR A 2 -6.19 7.94 14.88
C THR A 2 -6.46 6.63 14.14
N ILE A 3 -7.36 6.63 13.14
CA ILE A 3 -7.58 5.45 12.26
C ILE A 3 -6.28 5.04 11.58
N ALA A 4 -5.46 6.01 11.15
CA ALA A 4 -4.16 5.75 10.54
C ALA A 4 -3.20 5.03 11.51
N ASP A 5 -3.17 5.44 12.78
CA ASP A 5 -2.35 4.78 13.81
C ASP A 5 -2.79 3.33 14.02
N ASP A 6 -4.11 3.08 14.09
CA ASP A 6 -4.67 1.74 14.26
C ASP A 6 -4.33 0.82 13.08
N LEU A 7 -4.58 1.29 11.85
CA LEU A 7 -4.27 0.54 10.64
C LEU A 7 -2.78 0.26 10.50
N SER A 8 -1.92 1.26 10.75
CA SER A 8 -0.46 1.10 10.72
C SER A 8 0.04 0.16 11.81
N GLY A 9 -0.61 0.15 12.98
CA GLY A 9 -0.28 -0.73 14.10
C GLY A 9 -0.60 -2.19 13.82
N LEU A 10 -1.71 -2.46 13.12
CA LEU A 10 -2.11 -3.82 12.71
C LEU A 10 -1.22 -4.35 11.58
N GLY A 11 -0.80 -3.50 10.64
CA GLY A 11 0.04 -3.86 9.51
C GLY A 11 -0.70 -4.57 8.36
N ALA A 12 -0.05 -4.61 7.19
CA ALA A 12 -0.64 -5.13 5.96
C ALA A 12 -1.04 -6.61 6.07
N ALA A 13 -0.20 -7.45 6.67
CA ALA A 13 -0.46 -8.88 6.79
C ALA A 13 -1.72 -9.18 7.63
N THR A 14 -1.83 -8.59 8.82
CA THR A 14 -3.00 -8.77 9.71
C THR A 14 -4.28 -8.26 9.06
N LEU A 15 -4.21 -7.10 8.40
CA LEU A 15 -5.37 -6.51 7.73
C LEU A 15 -5.81 -7.35 6.52
N GLY A 16 -4.86 -7.88 5.73
CA GLY A 16 -5.16 -8.77 4.60
C GLY A 16 -5.89 -10.04 5.02
N GLU A 17 -5.52 -10.63 6.17
CA GLU A 17 -6.22 -11.78 6.73
C GLU A 17 -7.51 -11.42 7.49
N SER A 18 -7.81 -10.13 7.62
CA SER A 18 -8.98 -9.60 8.31
C SER A 18 -10.01 -8.98 7.38
N GLY A 19 -9.86 -9.18 6.06
CA GLY A 19 -10.84 -8.76 5.06
C GLY A 19 -10.42 -7.57 4.21
N ALA A 20 -9.18 -7.07 4.33
CA ALA A 20 -8.62 -6.12 3.39
C ALA A 20 -8.16 -6.81 2.09
N ASP A 21 -8.23 -6.10 0.97
CA ASP A 21 -7.83 -6.60 -0.34
C ASP A 21 -6.30 -6.44 -0.53
N ALA A 22 -5.58 -7.55 -0.62
CA ALA A 22 -4.13 -7.53 -0.82
C ALA A 22 -3.77 -7.22 -2.28
N MET A 23 -2.95 -6.20 -2.50
CA MET A 23 -2.40 -5.92 -3.82
C MET A 23 -1.40 -7.00 -4.25
N SER A 24 -1.23 -7.14 -5.56
CA SER A 24 -0.22 -8.02 -6.15
C SER A 24 1.16 -7.75 -5.55
N PRO A 25 1.95 -8.82 -5.27
CA PRO A 25 3.28 -8.69 -4.66
C PRO A 25 4.30 -7.94 -5.52
N ARG A 26 3.93 -7.53 -6.74
CA ARG A 26 4.76 -6.61 -7.53
C ARG A 26 4.77 -5.18 -6.97
N VAL A 27 3.70 -4.76 -6.26
CA VAL A 27 3.63 -3.44 -5.63
C VAL A 27 4.28 -3.51 -4.25
N ARG A 28 5.45 -2.90 -4.11
CA ARG A 28 6.28 -2.97 -2.90
C ARG A 28 6.85 -1.62 -2.50
N ALA A 29 7.30 -1.53 -1.27
CA ALA A 29 8.06 -0.38 -0.79
C ALA A 29 9.26 -0.12 -1.71
N ALA A 30 9.38 1.11 -2.24
CA ALA A 30 10.49 1.52 -3.08
C ALA A 30 11.80 1.66 -2.30
N TRP A 31 11.71 1.80 -0.97
CA TRP A 31 12.86 1.85 -0.07
C TRP A 31 12.53 1.14 1.26
N PRO A 32 13.54 0.52 1.93
CA PRO A 32 13.32 -0.22 3.16
C PRO A 32 12.83 0.65 4.32
N GLY A 33 11.73 0.25 4.98
CA GLY A 33 11.15 0.95 6.11
C GLY A 33 10.05 1.94 5.76
N ALA A 34 9.68 2.09 4.50
CA ALA A 34 8.50 2.86 4.12
C ALA A 34 7.24 2.27 4.76
N ARG A 35 6.43 3.12 5.39
CA ARG A 35 5.14 2.76 5.99
C ARG A 35 4.09 3.79 5.61
N LEU A 36 2.90 3.33 5.30
CA LEU A 36 1.78 4.13 4.85
C LEU A 36 0.48 3.63 5.47
N ALA A 37 -0.33 4.54 5.98
CA ALA A 37 -1.73 4.30 6.30
C ALA A 37 -2.49 5.61 6.07
N ALA A 38 -3.23 5.72 4.97
CA ALA A 38 -3.89 6.96 4.58
C ALA A 38 -5.13 6.70 3.70
N PRO A 39 -6.09 7.65 3.64
CA PRO A 39 -7.14 7.63 2.64
C PRO A 39 -6.56 7.78 1.23
N ALA A 40 -7.05 6.98 0.31
CA ALA A 40 -6.66 7.01 -1.10
C ALA A 40 -7.25 8.23 -1.82
N PHE A 41 -6.44 8.88 -2.66
CA PHE A 41 -6.87 9.74 -3.73
C PHE A 41 -6.39 9.15 -5.06
N THR A 42 -7.31 8.73 -5.90
CA THR A 42 -7.03 7.93 -7.07
C THR A 42 -6.63 8.76 -8.28
N VAL A 43 -5.68 8.24 -9.05
CA VAL A 43 -5.14 8.87 -10.26
C VAL A 43 -4.99 7.81 -11.35
N HIS A 44 -5.43 8.12 -12.57
CA HIS A 44 -5.22 7.30 -13.75
C HIS A 44 -4.32 8.03 -14.75
N CYS A 45 -3.22 7.36 -15.13
CA CYS A 45 -2.25 7.85 -16.12
C CYS A 45 -2.27 7.02 -17.38
N PRO A 46 -2.35 7.62 -18.56
CA PRO A 46 -2.07 6.94 -19.82
C PRO A 46 -0.63 6.44 -19.87
N ALA A 47 -0.40 5.46 -20.73
CA ALA A 47 0.93 4.88 -20.93
C ALA A 47 2.00 5.93 -21.23
N GLY A 48 3.04 5.98 -20.43
CA GLY A 48 4.18 6.87 -20.61
C GLY A 48 4.00 8.32 -20.17
N ASP A 49 2.82 8.72 -19.67
CA ASP A 49 2.50 10.09 -19.28
C ASP A 49 2.18 10.21 -17.78
N ASN A 50 2.70 11.24 -17.10
CA ASN A 50 2.43 11.48 -15.69
C ASN A 50 1.78 12.84 -15.39
N LEU A 51 1.15 13.51 -16.39
CA LEU A 51 0.46 14.77 -16.16
C LEU A 51 -0.62 14.66 -15.10
N ALA A 52 -1.40 13.57 -15.10
CA ALA A 52 -2.44 13.34 -14.09
C ALA A 52 -1.87 13.24 -12.66
N ILE A 53 -0.65 12.73 -12.46
CA ILE A 53 0.00 12.73 -11.15
C ILE A 53 0.28 14.16 -10.67
N HIS A 54 0.77 15.05 -11.55
CA HIS A 54 0.97 16.45 -11.19
C HIS A 54 -0.35 17.13 -10.77
N VAL A 55 -1.45 16.84 -11.48
CA VAL A 55 -2.80 17.31 -11.10
C VAL A 55 -3.22 16.70 -9.76
N GLY A 56 -3.01 15.40 -9.55
CA GLY A 56 -3.32 14.70 -8.32
C GLY A 56 -2.61 15.32 -7.11
N VAL A 57 -1.32 15.65 -7.21
CA VAL A 57 -0.55 16.32 -6.15
C VAL A 57 -1.16 17.67 -5.77
N VAL A 58 -1.73 18.41 -6.71
CA VAL A 58 -2.33 19.72 -6.45
C VAL A 58 -3.74 19.62 -5.88
N THR A 59 -4.51 18.59 -6.28
CA THR A 59 -5.95 18.48 -5.97
C THR A 59 -6.30 17.54 -4.85
N ALA A 60 -5.42 16.59 -4.51
CA ALA A 60 -5.65 15.65 -3.41
C ALA A 60 -5.72 16.38 -2.06
N PRO A 61 -6.65 15.99 -1.17
CA PRO A 61 -6.70 16.51 0.19
C PRO A 61 -5.41 16.20 0.96
N ALA A 62 -4.98 17.13 1.82
CA ALA A 62 -3.86 16.87 2.75
C ALA A 62 -4.17 15.63 3.61
N GLY A 63 -3.15 14.83 3.91
CA GLY A 63 -3.27 13.55 4.61
C GLY A 63 -3.66 12.37 3.72
N SER A 64 -3.98 12.58 2.42
CA SER A 64 -4.26 11.49 1.48
C SER A 64 -2.98 10.89 0.91
N ALA A 65 -3.05 9.63 0.49
CA ALA A 65 -2.08 8.99 -0.39
C ALA A 65 -2.58 8.98 -1.83
N LEU A 66 -1.71 9.28 -2.80
CA LEU A 66 -2.04 9.04 -4.20
C LEU A 66 -2.04 7.55 -4.49
N VAL A 67 -3.08 7.05 -5.15
CA VAL A 67 -3.15 5.66 -5.65
C VAL A 67 -3.25 5.71 -7.16
N VAL A 68 -2.18 5.30 -7.83
CA VAL A 68 -1.96 5.59 -9.24
C VAL A 68 -1.98 4.34 -10.09
N GLN A 69 -2.95 4.27 -10.98
CA GLN A 69 -2.95 3.32 -12.10
C GLN A 69 -2.17 3.92 -13.27
N VAL A 70 -1.31 3.11 -13.87
CA VAL A 70 -0.60 3.43 -15.11
C VAL A 70 -1.00 2.43 -16.18
N ASP A 71 -1.41 2.91 -17.35
CA ASP A 71 -1.68 2.05 -18.48
C ASP A 71 -0.39 1.53 -19.14
N GLY A 72 -0.46 0.35 -19.75
CA GLY A 72 0.63 -0.23 -20.51
C GLY A 72 1.77 -0.78 -19.63
N THR A 73 3.02 -0.56 -20.05
CA THR A 73 4.20 -1.05 -19.34
C THR A 73 4.67 -0.07 -18.26
N PRO A 74 5.05 -0.55 -17.07
CA PRO A 74 5.51 0.30 -15.97
C PRO A 74 6.96 0.77 -16.10
N ASP A 75 7.54 0.80 -17.32
CA ASP A 75 8.96 0.95 -17.61
C ASP A 75 9.50 2.39 -17.52
N ARG A 76 8.73 3.31 -16.94
CA ARG A 76 9.13 4.71 -16.77
C ARG A 76 9.09 5.13 -15.31
N GLY A 77 9.95 6.08 -14.94
CA GLY A 77 9.92 6.77 -13.66
C GLY A 77 8.84 7.84 -13.67
N TYR A 78 7.60 7.45 -13.32
CA TYR A 78 6.45 8.35 -13.21
C TYR A 78 6.53 9.25 -11.99
N TRP A 79 7.21 8.78 -10.94
CA TRP A 79 7.43 9.47 -9.67
C TRP A 79 8.92 9.58 -9.35
N GLY A 80 9.32 10.64 -8.66
CA GLY A 80 10.68 10.88 -8.20
C GLY A 80 10.73 12.07 -7.24
N GLU A 81 11.94 12.57 -6.91
CA GLU A 81 12.19 13.58 -5.88
C GLU A 81 11.37 14.87 -6.08
N VAL A 82 11.26 15.38 -7.32
CA VAL A 82 10.50 16.62 -7.61
C VAL A 82 9.04 16.50 -7.19
N LEU A 83 8.38 15.38 -7.50
CA LEU A 83 6.99 15.14 -7.12
C LEU A 83 6.85 14.85 -5.63
N THR A 84 7.83 14.19 -5.02
CA THR A 84 7.89 13.98 -3.57
C THR A 84 7.94 15.30 -2.82
N THR A 85 8.85 16.19 -3.18
CA THR A 85 8.94 17.54 -2.58
C THR A 85 7.63 18.31 -2.72
N ALA A 86 7.00 18.22 -3.90
CA ALA A 86 5.71 18.88 -4.14
C ALA A 86 4.58 18.26 -3.29
N ALA A 87 4.56 16.94 -3.13
CA ALA A 87 3.57 16.22 -2.32
C ALA A 87 3.70 16.53 -0.83
N GLU A 88 4.93 16.56 -0.31
CA GLU A 88 5.22 16.97 1.07
C GLU A 88 4.75 18.40 1.36
N ALA A 89 5.03 19.33 0.44
CA ALA A 89 4.57 20.72 0.56
C ALA A 89 3.04 20.85 0.56
N ARG A 90 2.32 19.83 0.07
CA ARG A 90 0.85 19.74 0.08
C ARG A 90 0.31 18.88 1.23
N GLY A 91 1.19 18.32 2.06
CA GLY A 91 0.82 17.47 3.19
C GLY A 91 0.26 16.11 2.77
N LEU A 92 0.63 15.57 1.59
CA LEU A 92 0.26 14.23 1.20
C LEU A 92 1.02 13.20 2.04
N ALA A 93 0.38 12.07 2.35
CA ALA A 93 0.92 11.04 3.22
C ALA A 93 1.83 10.03 2.49
N GLY A 94 1.71 9.88 1.18
CA GLY A 94 2.49 8.91 0.40
C GLY A 94 1.92 8.66 -0.99
N ILE A 95 2.48 7.65 -1.66
CA ILE A 95 2.01 7.18 -2.97
C ILE A 95 2.10 5.66 -3.08
N VAL A 96 1.09 5.09 -3.72
CA VAL A 96 1.05 3.71 -4.23
C VAL A 96 0.86 3.77 -5.73
N ILE A 97 1.78 3.22 -6.52
CA ILE A 97 1.74 3.31 -7.99
C ILE A 97 2.01 1.95 -8.64
N ASP A 98 1.11 1.50 -9.50
CA ASP A 98 1.39 0.37 -10.40
C ASP A 98 2.17 0.85 -11.62
N GLY A 99 3.35 1.33 -11.36
CA GLY A 99 4.26 1.96 -12.31
C GLY A 99 5.66 2.12 -11.70
N GLY A 100 6.61 2.57 -12.52
CA GLY A 100 7.98 2.78 -12.08
C GLY A 100 8.20 4.10 -11.37
N VAL A 101 9.15 4.10 -10.44
CA VAL A 101 9.65 5.30 -9.74
C VAL A 101 11.16 5.41 -9.89
N ARG A 102 11.71 6.60 -9.61
CA ARG A 102 13.15 6.86 -9.65
C ARG A 102 13.59 7.69 -8.44
N ASP A 103 14.87 8.04 -8.38
CA ASP A 103 15.47 8.87 -7.32
C ASP A 103 15.32 8.22 -5.91
N VAL A 104 15.44 6.88 -5.83
CA VAL A 104 15.10 6.07 -4.64
C VAL A 104 15.86 6.51 -3.40
N ASP A 105 17.15 6.86 -3.52
CA ASP A 105 17.94 7.34 -2.38
C ASP A 105 17.41 8.68 -1.85
N ALA A 106 16.96 9.58 -2.74
CA ALA A 106 16.32 10.82 -2.36
C ALA A 106 14.96 10.56 -1.68
N LEU A 107 14.12 9.68 -2.24
CA LEU A 107 12.83 9.27 -1.64
C LEU A 107 13.02 8.75 -0.21
N ARG A 108 14.05 7.93 0.00
CA ARG A 108 14.42 7.43 1.32
C ARG A 108 14.88 8.55 2.25
N HIS A 109 15.68 9.50 1.76
CA HIS A 109 16.15 10.63 2.55
C HIS A 109 15.01 11.53 3.01
N HIS A 110 14.02 11.78 2.17
CA HIS A 110 12.78 12.46 2.52
C HIS A 110 11.95 11.69 3.56
N GLY A 111 12.08 10.36 3.62
CA GLY A 111 11.21 9.53 4.44
C GLY A 111 9.77 9.44 3.91
N PHE A 112 9.53 9.89 2.68
CA PHE A 112 8.21 9.90 2.07
C PHE A 112 7.82 8.48 1.63
N PRO A 113 6.67 7.93 2.10
CA PRO A 113 6.26 6.57 1.76
C PRO A 113 5.93 6.42 0.26
N VAL A 114 6.67 5.54 -0.41
CA VAL A 114 6.50 5.23 -1.83
C VAL A 114 6.44 3.72 -2.01
N PHE A 115 5.35 3.25 -2.63
CA PHE A 115 5.14 1.86 -3.02
C PHE A 115 4.96 1.81 -4.53
N SER A 116 5.71 0.95 -5.22
CA SER A 116 5.73 0.90 -6.69
C SER A 116 5.90 -0.52 -7.21
N SER A 117 5.55 -0.74 -8.46
CA SER A 117 5.76 -2.04 -9.11
C SER A 117 7.18 -2.22 -9.67
N CYS A 118 7.95 -1.14 -9.87
CA CYS A 118 9.35 -1.24 -10.26
C CYS A 118 10.12 0.07 -10.06
N ILE A 119 11.44 -0.01 -10.19
CA ILE A 119 12.33 1.15 -10.33
C ILE A 119 12.68 1.32 -11.81
N ALA A 120 12.45 2.51 -12.36
CA ALA A 120 12.68 2.80 -13.77
C ALA A 120 13.23 4.21 -13.99
N LEU A 121 14.30 4.33 -14.77
CA LEU A 121 15.00 5.61 -14.98
C LEU A 121 14.38 6.49 -16.07
N ARG A 122 13.77 5.86 -17.09
CA ARG A 122 13.23 6.59 -18.24
C ARG A 122 12.10 7.52 -17.82
N GLY A 123 12.22 8.81 -18.10
CA GLY A 123 11.20 9.80 -17.72
C GLY A 123 9.85 9.60 -18.43
N ALA A 124 8.78 9.98 -17.77
CA ALA A 124 7.45 10.11 -18.36
C ALA A 124 7.28 11.48 -19.04
N VAL A 125 6.42 11.54 -20.06
CA VAL A 125 5.98 12.81 -20.69
C VAL A 125 4.79 13.42 -19.90
N LYS A 126 4.32 14.61 -20.32
CA LYS A 126 3.24 15.37 -19.65
C LYS A 126 2.34 16.04 -20.70
N GLU A 127 1.75 15.22 -21.56
CA GLU A 127 1.07 15.71 -22.77
C GLU A 127 -0.34 15.16 -22.98
N THR A 128 -0.57 13.91 -22.53
CA THR A 128 -1.78 13.17 -22.92
C THR A 128 -2.95 13.34 -21.94
N GLY A 129 -2.67 13.75 -20.71
CA GLY A 129 -3.70 13.93 -19.68
C GLY A 129 -3.84 12.71 -18.75
N GLY A 130 -5.06 12.24 -18.57
CA GLY A 130 -5.45 11.20 -17.61
C GLY A 130 -6.66 11.62 -16.78
N ALA A 131 -6.85 11.03 -15.61
CA ALA A 131 -7.98 11.34 -14.73
C ALA A 131 -7.59 11.31 -13.26
N VAL A 132 -8.32 12.04 -12.41
CA VAL A 132 -8.19 12.02 -10.96
C VAL A 132 -9.56 11.80 -10.30
N GLY A 133 -9.57 11.13 -9.14
CA GLY A 133 -10.76 10.92 -8.30
C GLY A 133 -11.70 9.80 -8.77
N GLY A 134 -11.55 9.26 -9.99
CA GLY A 134 -12.31 8.11 -10.47
C GLY A 134 -11.76 6.76 -9.94
N PRO A 135 -12.51 5.66 -10.08
CA PRO A 135 -12.01 4.34 -9.67
C PRO A 135 -10.80 3.92 -10.54
N VAL A 136 -9.84 3.23 -9.91
CA VAL A 136 -8.62 2.73 -10.57
C VAL A 136 -8.37 1.28 -10.22
N GLY A 137 -7.56 0.58 -11.05
CA GLY A 137 -7.03 -0.75 -10.75
C GLY A 137 -5.53 -0.66 -10.48
N VAL A 138 -5.09 -1.00 -9.26
CA VAL A 138 -3.69 -0.95 -8.85
C VAL A 138 -3.32 -2.25 -8.16
N GLY A 139 -2.26 -2.91 -8.62
CA GLY A 139 -1.85 -4.18 -8.04
C GLY A 139 -2.95 -5.25 -8.08
N ASP A 140 -3.74 -5.30 -9.15
CA ASP A 140 -4.88 -6.21 -9.37
C ASP A 140 -6.08 -5.98 -8.42
N VAL A 141 -6.09 -4.86 -7.67
CA VAL A 141 -7.17 -4.46 -6.76
C VAL A 141 -7.85 -3.19 -7.27
N ALA A 142 -9.19 -3.16 -7.22
CA ALA A 142 -9.98 -1.97 -7.50
C ALA A 142 -9.96 -1.02 -6.30
N VAL A 143 -9.59 0.25 -6.53
CA VAL A 143 -9.50 1.28 -5.49
C VAL A 143 -10.36 2.47 -5.86
N ARG A 144 -11.07 3.01 -4.89
CA ARG A 144 -11.82 4.26 -4.99
C ARG A 144 -11.23 5.34 -4.11
N THR A 145 -11.37 6.59 -4.51
CA THR A 145 -11.05 7.71 -3.62
C THR A 145 -11.86 7.60 -2.33
N GLY A 146 -11.17 7.69 -1.19
CA GLY A 146 -11.74 7.51 0.15
C GLY A 146 -11.56 6.13 0.76
N ASP A 147 -11.18 5.10 -0.01
CA ASP A 147 -10.70 3.83 0.55
C ASP A 147 -9.40 4.05 1.32
N TRP A 148 -9.06 3.17 2.25
CA TRP A 148 -7.78 3.26 2.95
C TRP A 148 -6.73 2.37 2.28
N VAL A 149 -5.52 2.89 2.14
CA VAL A 149 -4.36 2.12 1.73
C VAL A 149 -3.38 1.99 2.89
N VAL A 150 -2.95 0.77 3.14
CA VAL A 150 -1.96 0.45 4.18
C VAL A 150 -0.81 -0.31 3.53
N GLY A 151 0.40 0.20 3.72
CA GLY A 151 1.60 -0.39 3.14
C GLY A 151 2.74 -0.48 4.15
N ASP A 152 3.45 -1.59 4.11
CA ASP A 152 4.63 -1.86 4.93
C ASP A 152 5.63 -2.77 4.18
N ALA A 153 6.51 -3.46 4.91
CA ALA A 153 7.52 -4.34 4.33
C ALA A 153 6.93 -5.55 3.60
N ASP A 154 5.72 -5.99 3.97
CA ASP A 154 5.07 -7.17 3.39
C ASP A 154 4.34 -6.84 2.06
N GLY A 155 3.91 -5.60 1.90
CA GLY A 155 3.22 -5.15 0.71
C GLY A 155 2.19 -4.06 0.98
N VAL A 156 1.14 -4.03 0.16
CA VAL A 156 0.06 -3.04 0.27
C VAL A 156 -1.28 -3.74 0.31
N VAL A 157 -2.16 -3.29 1.19
CA VAL A 157 -3.57 -3.70 1.22
C VAL A 157 -4.48 -2.49 1.08
N VAL A 158 -5.68 -2.74 0.56
CA VAL A 158 -6.78 -1.77 0.46
C VAL A 158 -7.88 -2.17 1.42
N VAL A 159 -8.33 -1.24 2.24
CA VAL A 159 -9.51 -1.40 3.06
C VAL A 159 -10.60 -0.51 2.47
N PRO A 160 -11.63 -1.09 1.84
CA PRO A 160 -12.75 -0.30 1.31
C PRO A 160 -13.41 0.52 2.43
N SER A 161 -13.75 1.77 2.14
CA SER A 161 -14.31 2.69 3.14
C SER A 161 -15.59 2.15 3.80
N GLY A 162 -16.37 1.36 3.06
CA GLY A 162 -17.62 0.75 3.57
C GLY A 162 -17.43 -0.43 4.54
N THR A 163 -16.21 -0.99 4.63
CA THR A 163 -15.89 -2.14 5.51
C THR A 163 -14.82 -1.82 6.55
N LEU A 164 -14.41 -0.55 6.67
CA LEU A 164 -13.32 -0.12 7.52
C LEU A 164 -13.47 -0.56 8.98
N ASP A 165 -14.65 -0.33 9.57
CA ASP A 165 -14.89 -0.67 10.97
C ASP A 165 -14.85 -2.19 11.21
N ASP A 166 -15.39 -2.97 10.28
CA ASP A 166 -15.39 -4.44 10.36
C ASP A 166 -13.95 -4.99 10.25
N VAL A 167 -13.17 -4.49 9.31
CA VAL A 167 -11.77 -4.90 9.13
C VAL A 167 -10.91 -4.52 10.33
N LEU A 168 -11.10 -3.32 10.89
CA LEU A 168 -10.41 -2.91 12.13
C LEU A 168 -10.78 -3.79 13.32
N ALA A 169 -12.06 -4.12 13.49
CA ALA A 169 -12.52 -4.99 14.57
C ALA A 169 -11.94 -6.40 14.43
N ALA A 170 -11.99 -6.98 13.23
CA ALA A 170 -11.43 -8.29 12.94
C ALA A 170 -9.90 -8.31 13.12
N GLY A 171 -9.20 -7.26 12.66
CA GLY A 171 -7.75 -7.12 12.80
C GLY A 171 -7.29 -7.08 14.27
N ARG A 172 -8.00 -6.30 15.11
CA ARG A 172 -7.71 -6.23 16.55
C ARG A 172 -7.93 -7.58 17.24
N ALA A 173 -9.07 -8.24 16.96
CA ALA A 173 -9.37 -9.56 17.52
C ALA A 173 -8.33 -10.61 17.10
N ARG A 174 -7.86 -10.54 15.85
CA ARG A 174 -6.79 -11.40 15.35
C ARG A 174 -5.47 -11.14 16.07
N ALA A 175 -5.04 -9.89 16.18
CA ALA A 175 -3.79 -9.51 16.85
C ALA A 175 -3.79 -9.98 18.32
N GLU A 176 -4.90 -9.84 19.05
CA GLU A 176 -5.04 -10.34 20.41
C GLU A 176 -4.92 -11.86 20.48
N LYS A 177 -5.57 -12.60 19.58
CA LYS A 177 -5.46 -14.05 19.49
C LYS A 177 -4.03 -14.49 19.20
N GLU A 178 -3.34 -13.83 18.28
CA GLU A 178 -1.96 -14.15 17.91
C GLU A 178 -0.98 -13.90 19.08
N GLU A 179 -1.16 -12.81 19.84
CA GLU A 179 -0.34 -12.56 21.04
C GLU A 179 -0.49 -13.69 22.07
N GLY A 180 -1.72 -14.19 22.28
CA GLY A 180 -1.95 -15.38 23.13
C GLY A 180 -1.30 -16.65 22.58
N MET A 181 -1.28 -16.82 21.25
CA MET A 181 -0.57 -17.96 20.62
C MET A 181 0.94 -17.82 20.78
N PHE A 182 1.52 -16.63 20.58
CA PHE A 182 2.96 -16.38 20.75
C PHE A 182 3.43 -16.67 22.17
N ALA A 183 2.65 -16.33 23.20
CA ALA A 183 2.97 -16.67 24.59
C ALA A 183 3.07 -18.19 24.77
N ARG A 184 2.07 -18.93 24.30
CA ARG A 184 2.05 -20.42 24.41
C ARG A 184 3.16 -21.09 23.60
N LEU A 185 3.50 -20.57 22.42
CA LEU A 185 4.63 -21.08 21.62
C LEU A 185 5.97 -20.88 22.35
N ARG A 186 6.19 -19.74 23.01
CA ARG A 186 7.38 -19.49 23.84
C ARG A 186 7.48 -20.43 25.04
N GLU A 187 6.34 -20.94 25.53
CA GLU A 187 6.25 -21.95 26.59
C GLU A 187 6.43 -23.40 26.10
N GLY A 188 6.60 -23.60 24.78
CA GLY A 188 6.88 -24.92 24.17
C GLY A 188 5.68 -25.60 23.53
N ALA A 189 4.51 -24.95 23.44
CA ALA A 189 3.41 -25.46 22.61
C ALA A 189 3.80 -25.48 21.12
N THR A 190 3.16 -26.37 20.35
CA THR A 190 3.41 -26.46 18.91
C THR A 190 2.29 -25.79 18.10
N THR A 191 2.61 -25.35 16.88
CA THR A 191 1.59 -24.82 15.95
C THR A 191 0.54 -25.85 15.59
N ILE A 192 0.92 -27.14 15.55
CA ILE A 192 0.00 -28.25 15.30
C ILE A 192 -1.08 -28.30 16.37
N GLU A 193 -0.69 -28.27 17.65
CA GLU A 193 -1.62 -28.25 18.79
C GLU A 193 -2.49 -27.00 18.83
N LEU A 194 -1.87 -25.81 18.65
CA LEU A 194 -2.57 -24.54 18.75
C LEU A 194 -3.60 -24.32 17.63
N LEU A 195 -3.31 -24.84 16.45
CA LEU A 195 -4.16 -24.72 15.26
C LEU A 195 -5.03 -25.95 15.01
N GLY A 196 -4.89 -27.02 15.82
CA GLY A 196 -5.64 -28.26 15.65
C GLY A 196 -5.37 -28.96 14.31
N LEU A 197 -4.09 -28.92 13.86
CA LEU A 197 -3.71 -29.47 12.56
C LEU A 197 -3.59 -30.98 12.59
N ASP A 198 -4.04 -31.64 11.52
CA ASP A 198 -3.89 -33.08 11.34
C ASP A 198 -2.52 -33.40 10.70
N ALA A 199 -1.55 -33.71 11.55
CA ALA A 199 -0.20 -34.05 11.13
C ALA A 199 -0.11 -35.38 10.33
N ALA A 200 -1.11 -36.27 10.46
CA ALA A 200 -1.13 -37.53 9.73
C ALA A 200 -1.33 -37.36 8.21
N ARG A 201 -1.73 -36.16 7.77
CA ARG A 201 -1.84 -35.80 6.34
C ARG A 201 -0.49 -35.51 5.67
N VAL A 202 0.58 -35.37 6.47
CA VAL A 202 1.93 -35.11 5.97
C VAL A 202 2.71 -36.42 5.96
N THR A 203 3.10 -36.87 4.76
CA THR A 203 4.00 -38.02 4.62
C THR A 203 5.43 -37.55 4.91
N GLY A 204 6.03 -38.08 5.99
CA GLY A 204 7.40 -37.83 6.38
C GLY A 204 8.29 -39.08 6.24
N PRO A 205 9.63 -38.93 6.41
CA PRO A 205 10.55 -40.08 6.46
C PRO A 205 10.24 -41.00 7.61
#